data_70b8d88def11f75af8a3289033a817e7
#
_entry.id   70b8d88def11f75af8a3289033a817e7
#
_cell.length_a   1.000
_cell.length_b   1.000
_cell.length_c   1.000
_cell.angle_alpha   90.00
_cell.angle_beta   90.00
_cell.angle_gamma   90.00
#
_symmetry.space_group_name_H-M   'P 1'
#
loop_
_entity.id
_entity.type
_entity.pdbx_description
1 polymer ?
#
loop_
_entity_poly.entity_id
_entity_poly.type
_entity_poly.pdbx_seq_one_letter_code
_entity_poly.pdbx_strand_id
1 'polypeptide(L)'
;ITASSLLSQELSESLVERVGDASVAALLLSKAALASERGIEFLLSSDSDFSAGSIESRDLVTIVGNLVDNALDAVRSPDCLERRVEVGLHSNDRGVELTVRDSGPGIPGDIVERIFAEGFTTKNGDGRRPRGLGLALVMQVVRRYGGEIAVDTAGNTTFSVRLPVRAKAEATG
;
A
#
# COMPACT_ATOMS: atom_id res chain seq x y z
N ILE A 1 20.84 13.90 18.28
CA ILE A 1 19.99 13.49 17.15
C ILE A 1 20.33 12.05 16.82
N THR A 2 19.41 11.13 17.01
CA THR A 2 19.61 9.72 16.68
C THR A 2 19.48 9.49 15.18
N ALA A 3 20.14 8.46 14.62
CA ALA A 3 20.00 8.08 13.21
C ALA A 3 18.53 7.85 12.83
N SER A 4 17.72 7.31 13.74
CA SER A 4 16.29 7.11 13.56
C SER A 4 15.52 8.42 13.35
N SER A 5 15.90 9.51 14.03
CA SER A 5 15.23 10.81 13.85
C SER A 5 15.57 11.49 12.53
N LEU A 6 16.79 11.29 12.04
CA LEU A 6 17.21 11.78 10.72
C LEU A 6 16.46 11.06 9.59
N LEU A 7 16.37 9.74 9.64
CA LEU A 7 15.62 8.94 8.67
C LEU A 7 14.13 9.31 8.66
N SER A 8 13.55 9.58 9.83
CA SER A 8 12.16 10.03 9.93
C SER A 8 11.96 11.41 9.32
N GLN A 9 12.92 12.31 9.47
CA GLN A 9 12.88 13.64 8.88
C GLN A 9 13.03 13.58 7.35
N GLU A 10 13.99 12.82 6.84
CA GLU A 10 14.17 12.61 5.39
C GLU A 10 12.92 11.99 4.75
N LEU A 11 12.30 11.02 5.40
CA LEU A 11 11.05 10.44 4.92
C LEU A 11 9.92 11.48 4.90
N SER A 12 9.80 12.29 5.94
CA SER A 12 8.79 13.36 6.03
C SER A 12 8.94 14.38 4.93
N GLU A 13 10.16 14.81 4.64
CA GLU A 13 10.48 15.74 3.56
C GLU A 13 10.14 15.13 2.19
N SER A 14 10.53 13.87 1.95
CA SER A 14 10.20 13.14 0.73
C SER A 14 8.69 12.99 0.52
N LEU A 15 7.93 12.70 1.57
CA LEU A 15 6.47 12.57 1.47
C LEU A 15 5.80 13.90 1.12
N VAL A 16 6.25 15.00 1.71
CA VAL A 16 5.70 16.32 1.40
C VAL A 16 6.00 16.73 -0.04
N GLU A 17 7.19 16.44 -0.53
CA GLU A 17 7.61 16.84 -1.87
C GLU A 17 7.00 15.96 -2.98
N ARG A 18 6.86 14.66 -2.75
CA ARG A 18 6.54 13.68 -3.78
C ARG A 18 5.10 13.18 -3.75
N VAL A 19 4.41 13.35 -2.64
CA VAL A 19 3.03 12.90 -2.49
C VAL A 19 2.11 14.11 -2.49
N GLY A 20 1.49 14.37 -3.62
CA GLY A 20 0.62 15.53 -3.85
C GLY A 20 -0.77 15.42 -3.23
N ASP A 21 -1.02 14.47 -2.34
CA ASP A 21 -2.27 14.31 -1.59
C ASP A 21 -1.98 14.35 -0.08
N ALA A 22 -2.52 15.35 0.60
CA ALA A 22 -2.26 15.57 2.02
C ALA A 22 -2.75 14.43 2.91
N SER A 23 -3.88 13.82 2.59
CA SER A 23 -4.44 12.70 3.35
C SER A 23 -3.59 11.44 3.22
N VAL A 24 -3.11 11.14 2.02
CA VAL A 24 -2.20 10.01 1.76
C VAL A 24 -0.85 10.25 2.44
N ALA A 25 -0.30 11.45 2.34
CA ALA A 25 0.97 11.80 3.01
C ALA A 25 0.86 11.66 4.53
N ALA A 26 -0.22 12.15 5.15
CA ALA A 26 -0.47 12.02 6.59
C ALA A 26 -0.62 10.55 7.01
N LEU A 27 -1.32 9.74 6.21
CA LEU A 27 -1.46 8.31 6.44
C LEU A 27 -0.09 7.62 6.43
N LEU A 28 0.74 7.89 5.43
CA LEU A 28 2.07 7.28 5.32
C LEU A 28 2.99 7.69 6.46
N LEU A 29 2.94 8.94 6.91
CA LEU A 29 3.68 9.38 8.11
C LEU A 29 3.25 8.62 9.36
N SER A 30 1.94 8.43 9.55
CA SER A 30 1.41 7.64 10.66
C SER A 30 1.86 6.18 10.60
N LYS A 31 1.84 5.57 9.41
CA LYS A 31 2.31 4.18 9.22
C LYS A 31 3.81 4.06 9.42
N ALA A 32 4.59 5.04 8.99
CA ALA A 32 6.04 5.09 9.22
C ALA A 32 6.38 5.18 10.71
N ALA A 33 5.65 5.96 11.48
CA ALA A 33 5.81 6.04 12.93
C ALA A 33 5.53 4.68 13.60
N LEU A 34 4.42 4.04 13.23
CA LEU A 34 4.07 2.70 13.72
C LEU A 34 5.12 1.65 13.35
N ALA A 35 5.63 1.68 12.12
CA ALA A 35 6.71 0.81 11.67
C ALA A 35 7.99 0.99 12.52
N SER A 36 8.37 2.24 12.77
CA SER A 36 9.53 2.58 13.60
C SER A 36 9.40 2.01 15.03
N GLU A 37 8.23 2.14 15.65
CA GLU A 37 7.96 1.56 16.97
C GLU A 37 8.11 0.02 16.99
N ARG A 38 7.87 -0.62 15.87
CA ARG A 38 7.94 -2.08 15.70
C ARG A 38 9.29 -2.58 15.17
N GLY A 39 10.27 -1.68 14.98
CA GLY A 39 11.57 -2.03 14.39
C GLY A 39 11.48 -2.43 12.92
N ILE A 40 10.54 -1.87 12.18
CA ILE A 40 10.34 -2.10 10.75
C ILE A 40 10.87 -0.89 9.97
N GLU A 41 11.74 -1.14 8.99
CA GLU A 41 12.19 -0.11 8.06
C GLU A 41 11.06 0.22 7.09
N PHE A 42 10.66 1.48 7.04
CA PHE A 42 9.60 1.96 6.16
C PHE A 42 10.17 2.95 5.14
N LEU A 43 9.98 2.66 3.88
CA LEU A 43 10.57 3.42 2.78
C LEU A 43 9.51 3.90 1.79
N LEU A 44 9.69 5.10 1.28
CA LEU A 44 9.06 5.56 0.05
C LEU A 44 10.01 5.28 -1.11
N SER A 45 9.51 4.63 -2.17
CA SER A 45 10.30 4.36 -3.36
C SER A 45 10.88 5.65 -3.95
N SER A 46 12.16 5.63 -4.33
CA SER A 46 12.90 6.81 -4.78
C SER A 46 12.34 7.44 -6.05
N ASP A 47 11.62 6.69 -6.86
CA ASP A 47 10.97 7.11 -8.09
C ASP A 47 9.51 7.54 -7.89
N SER A 48 9.03 7.60 -6.64
CA SER A 48 7.67 8.05 -6.34
C SER A 48 7.47 9.51 -6.74
N ASP A 49 6.42 9.73 -7.51
CA ASP A 49 5.93 11.05 -7.93
C ASP A 49 4.42 10.93 -8.14
N PHE A 50 3.65 11.54 -7.27
CA PHE A 50 2.23 11.25 -7.16
C PHE A 50 1.39 12.50 -7.02
N SER A 51 0.33 12.53 -7.84
CA SER A 51 -0.79 13.46 -7.74
C SER A 51 -2.09 12.66 -7.86
N ALA A 52 -3.04 12.92 -6.96
CA ALA A 52 -4.28 12.16 -6.89
C ALA A 52 -5.15 12.26 -8.15
N GLY A 53 -5.07 13.38 -8.87
CA GLY A 53 -5.86 13.60 -10.09
C GLY A 53 -7.35 13.47 -9.83
N SER A 54 -7.99 12.54 -10.53
CA SER A 54 -9.43 12.26 -10.42
C SER A 54 -9.80 11.22 -9.36
N ILE A 55 -8.82 10.64 -8.66
CA ILE A 55 -9.06 9.65 -7.60
C ILE A 55 -9.36 10.36 -6.29
N GLU A 56 -10.42 9.97 -5.61
CA GLU A 56 -10.77 10.55 -4.33
C GLU A 56 -9.77 10.16 -3.23
N SER A 57 -9.33 11.12 -2.43
CA SER A 57 -8.39 10.91 -1.32
C SER A 57 -8.80 9.78 -0.39
N ARG A 58 -10.08 9.68 -0.04
CA ARG A 58 -10.58 8.61 0.84
C ARG A 58 -10.37 7.21 0.25
N ASP A 59 -10.50 7.08 -1.07
CA ASP A 59 -10.31 5.82 -1.77
C ASP A 59 -8.82 5.43 -1.82
N LEU A 60 -7.96 6.41 -2.05
CA LEU A 60 -6.50 6.22 -1.96
C LEU A 60 -6.08 5.82 -0.54
N VAL A 61 -6.61 6.49 0.48
CA VAL A 61 -6.37 6.15 1.88
C VAL A 61 -6.82 4.72 2.20
N THR A 62 -7.97 4.30 1.68
CA THR A 62 -8.47 2.93 1.85
C THR A 62 -7.50 1.91 1.24
N ILE A 63 -7.07 2.14 0.00
CA ILE A 63 -6.15 1.22 -0.70
C ILE A 63 -4.80 1.18 0.01
N VAL A 64 -4.15 2.32 0.17
CA VAL A 64 -2.80 2.41 0.73
C VAL A 64 -2.78 1.91 2.18
N GLY A 65 -3.74 2.34 2.99
CA GLY A 65 -3.81 1.94 4.40
C GLY A 65 -3.94 0.44 4.58
N ASN A 66 -4.83 -0.21 3.82
CA ASN A 66 -5.03 -1.66 3.92
C ASN A 66 -3.83 -2.47 3.39
N LEU A 67 -3.25 -2.05 2.28
CA LEU A 67 -2.07 -2.73 1.73
C LEU A 67 -0.84 -2.58 2.65
N VAL A 68 -0.63 -1.40 3.22
CA VAL A 68 0.45 -1.16 4.18
C VAL A 68 0.24 -1.96 5.47
N ASP A 69 -0.98 -2.00 6.01
CA ASP A 69 -1.28 -2.81 7.19
C ASP A 69 -0.99 -4.29 6.96
N ASN A 70 -1.35 -4.83 5.80
CA ASN A 70 -1.03 -6.19 5.41
C ASN A 70 0.49 -6.42 5.36
N ALA A 71 1.24 -5.49 4.80
CA ALA A 71 2.70 -5.57 4.71
C ALA A 71 3.36 -5.51 6.09
N LEU A 72 2.92 -4.58 6.95
CA LEU A 72 3.41 -4.47 8.32
C LEU A 72 3.15 -5.74 9.15
N ASP A 73 2.01 -6.38 8.93
CA ASP A 73 1.69 -7.66 9.59
C ASP A 73 2.56 -8.81 9.05
N ALA A 74 2.79 -8.86 7.73
CA ALA A 74 3.58 -9.92 7.11
C ALA A 74 5.04 -9.95 7.61
N VAL A 75 5.65 -8.80 7.82
CA VAL A 75 7.04 -8.72 8.30
C VAL A 75 7.20 -8.97 9.80
N ARG A 76 6.11 -9.12 10.53
CA ARG A 76 6.13 -9.53 11.96
C ARG A 76 6.39 -11.02 12.13
N SER A 77 6.35 -11.81 11.07
CA SER A 77 6.68 -13.23 11.12
C SER A 77 8.04 -13.46 11.79
N PRO A 78 8.16 -14.46 12.70
CA PRO A 78 9.46 -14.82 13.30
C PRO A 78 10.53 -15.21 12.27
N ASP A 79 10.10 -15.69 11.11
CA ASP A 79 10.99 -16.09 10.01
C ASP A 79 11.53 -14.89 9.20
N CYS A 80 10.99 -13.69 9.43
CA CYS A 80 11.43 -12.48 8.77
C CYS A 80 12.59 -11.84 9.55
N LEU A 81 13.81 -12.03 9.05
CA LEU A 81 15.03 -11.51 9.68
C LEU A 81 15.21 -10.02 9.40
N GLU A 82 14.95 -9.59 8.18
CA GLU A 82 14.96 -8.19 7.79
C GLU A 82 13.52 -7.73 7.60
N ARG A 83 13.11 -6.74 8.37
CA ARG A 83 11.75 -6.22 8.37
C ARG A 83 11.71 -4.90 7.61
N ARG A 84 11.19 -4.96 6.40
CA ARG A 84 11.12 -3.80 5.50
C ARG A 84 9.79 -3.74 4.78
N VAL A 85 9.25 -2.55 4.69
CA VAL A 85 8.08 -2.22 3.85
C VAL A 85 8.42 -1.02 2.98
N GLU A 86 8.23 -1.16 1.68
CA GLU A 86 8.44 -0.09 0.70
C GLU A 86 7.13 0.23 -0.01
N VAL A 87 6.81 1.51 -0.08
CA VAL A 87 5.63 2.03 -0.78
C VAL A 87 6.09 2.82 -2.00
N GLY A 88 5.50 2.53 -3.15
CA GLY A 88 5.69 3.27 -4.39
C GLY A 88 4.38 3.92 -4.82
N LEU A 89 4.42 5.20 -5.17
CA LEU A 89 3.29 5.98 -5.62
C LEU A 89 3.64 6.73 -6.89
N HIS A 90 2.95 6.42 -7.98
CA HIS A 90 3.17 7.02 -9.28
C HIS A 90 1.87 7.51 -9.89
N SER A 91 1.93 8.61 -10.60
CA SER A 91 0.83 9.09 -11.43
C SER A 91 1.34 9.58 -12.77
N ASN A 92 0.56 9.37 -13.80
CA ASN A 92 0.80 9.86 -15.15
C ASN A 92 -0.53 10.09 -15.87
N ASP A 93 -0.47 10.41 -17.15
CA ASP A 93 -1.67 10.67 -17.97
C ASP A 93 -2.60 9.46 -18.11
N ARG A 94 -2.12 8.26 -17.83
CA ARG A 94 -2.90 7.02 -17.90
C ARG A 94 -3.59 6.67 -16.60
N GLY A 95 -3.11 7.17 -15.48
CA GLY A 95 -3.67 6.89 -14.16
C GLY A 95 -2.66 6.88 -13.04
N VAL A 96 -3.03 6.17 -12.00
CA VAL A 96 -2.27 6.03 -10.75
C VAL A 96 -1.80 4.59 -10.61
N GLU A 97 -0.56 4.40 -10.22
CA GLU A 97 0.02 3.12 -9.84
C GLU A 97 0.53 3.18 -8.41
N LEU A 98 0.07 2.25 -7.60
CA LEU A 98 0.43 2.10 -6.19
C LEU A 98 1.07 0.75 -5.99
N THR A 99 2.23 0.69 -5.35
CA THR A 99 2.91 -0.55 -5.00
C THR A 99 3.21 -0.59 -3.52
N VAL A 100 3.03 -1.76 -2.91
CA VAL A 100 3.46 -2.02 -1.53
C VAL A 100 4.21 -3.34 -1.52
N ARG A 101 5.49 -3.27 -1.19
CA ARG A 101 6.39 -4.40 -1.11
C ARG A 101 6.79 -4.66 0.33
N ASP A 102 6.74 -5.90 0.74
CA ASP A 102 7.23 -6.32 2.04
C ASP A 102 8.30 -7.41 1.93
N SER A 103 9.14 -7.50 2.93
CA SER A 103 10.21 -8.49 3.06
C SER A 103 9.77 -9.76 3.79
N GLY A 104 8.47 -9.96 3.96
CA GLY A 104 7.90 -11.13 4.61
C GLY A 104 8.13 -12.43 3.83
N PRO A 105 7.66 -13.57 4.36
CA PRO A 105 7.94 -14.90 3.80
C PRO A 105 7.25 -15.18 2.46
N GLY A 106 6.49 -14.26 1.94
CA GLY A 106 5.70 -14.43 0.72
C GLY A 106 4.39 -15.17 0.96
N ILE A 107 3.63 -15.36 -0.09
CA ILE A 107 2.33 -16.05 -0.06
C ILE A 107 2.41 -17.23 -1.03
N PRO A 108 2.05 -18.46 -0.59
CA PRO A 108 1.98 -19.61 -1.51
C PRO A 108 1.06 -19.34 -2.70
N GLY A 109 1.46 -19.80 -3.89
CA GLY A 109 0.75 -19.51 -5.15
C GLY A 109 -0.70 -19.98 -5.20
N ASP A 110 -1.02 -21.12 -4.56
CA ASP A 110 -2.40 -21.63 -4.41
C ASP A 110 -3.28 -20.72 -3.53
N ILE A 111 -2.66 -20.00 -2.61
CA ILE A 111 -3.36 -19.06 -1.72
C ILE A 111 -3.59 -17.70 -2.40
N VAL A 112 -2.69 -17.29 -3.30
CA VAL A 112 -2.84 -16.04 -4.06
C VAL A 112 -4.17 -16.01 -4.83
N GLU A 113 -4.52 -17.09 -5.51
CA GLU A 113 -5.79 -17.16 -6.24
C GLU A 113 -7.02 -17.03 -5.31
N ARG A 114 -6.94 -17.56 -4.11
CA ARG A 114 -8.01 -17.48 -3.11
C ARG A 114 -8.15 -16.11 -2.47
N ILE A 115 -7.04 -15.37 -2.31
CA ILE A 115 -7.02 -14.04 -1.73
C ILE A 115 -7.97 -13.10 -2.50
N PHE A 116 -7.96 -13.19 -3.83
CA PHE A 116 -8.78 -12.33 -4.68
C PHE A 116 -10.23 -12.84 -4.84
N ALA A 117 -10.49 -14.12 -4.59
CA ALA A 117 -11.80 -14.68 -4.81
C ALA A 117 -12.81 -14.31 -3.68
N GLU A 118 -12.40 -14.29 -2.42
CA GLU A 118 -13.31 -14.19 -1.27
C GLU A 118 -12.81 -13.27 -0.14
N GLY A 119 -11.77 -12.48 -0.36
CA GLY A 119 -11.12 -11.74 0.72
C GLY A 119 -10.48 -12.68 1.76
N PHE A 120 -10.03 -13.85 1.30
CA PHE A 120 -9.41 -14.88 2.12
C PHE A 120 -8.13 -14.35 2.77
N THR A 121 -7.88 -14.74 4.02
CA THR A 121 -6.65 -14.42 4.72
C THR A 121 -5.96 -15.66 5.24
N THR A 122 -4.62 -15.72 5.08
CA THR A 122 -3.76 -16.74 5.70
C THR A 122 -3.34 -16.38 7.11
N LYS A 123 -3.66 -15.19 7.55
CA LYS A 123 -3.35 -14.74 8.90
C LYS A 123 -4.28 -15.44 9.86
N ASN A 124 -3.76 -16.35 10.68
CA ASN A 124 -4.50 -16.94 11.78
C ASN A 124 -4.91 -15.82 12.73
N GLY A 125 -6.18 -15.48 12.72
CA GLY A 125 -6.72 -14.43 13.56
C GLY A 125 -6.75 -14.87 15.01
N ASP A 126 -6.21 -14.07 15.89
CA ASP A 126 -6.45 -14.11 17.32
C ASP A 126 -7.75 -13.37 17.70
N GLY A 127 -8.74 -13.40 16.82
CA GLY A 127 -10.12 -12.99 17.05
C GLY A 127 -10.40 -11.48 17.08
N ARG A 128 -9.42 -10.61 16.79
CA ARG A 128 -9.59 -9.15 16.95
C ARG A 128 -10.01 -8.38 15.71
N ARG A 129 -9.83 -8.93 14.50
CA ARG A 129 -10.34 -8.36 13.24
C ARG A 129 -10.70 -9.51 12.29
N PRO A 130 -11.84 -9.44 11.60
CA PRO A 130 -12.09 -10.33 10.48
C PRO A 130 -11.03 -10.02 9.41
N ARG A 131 -10.06 -10.90 9.28
CA ARG A 131 -8.97 -10.77 8.32
C ARG A 131 -9.47 -11.11 6.93
N GLY A 132 -8.94 -10.41 5.93
CA GLY A 132 -9.44 -10.45 4.56
C GLY A 132 -10.39 -9.31 4.22
N LEU A 133 -10.97 -8.65 5.22
CA LEU A 133 -11.84 -7.50 4.99
C LEU A 133 -11.09 -6.33 4.36
N GLY A 134 -9.86 -6.09 4.76
CA GLY A 134 -9.02 -5.02 4.20
C GLY A 134 -8.78 -5.19 2.72
N LEU A 135 -8.42 -6.40 2.27
CA LEU A 135 -8.21 -6.68 0.85
C LEU A 135 -9.53 -6.65 0.06
N ALA A 136 -10.63 -7.11 0.63
CA ALA A 136 -11.94 -7.01 0.02
C ALA A 136 -12.35 -5.55 -0.23
N LEU A 137 -12.07 -4.65 0.70
CA LEU A 137 -12.27 -3.21 0.54
C LEU A 137 -11.40 -2.62 -0.57
N VAL A 138 -10.12 -3.00 -0.64
CA VAL A 138 -9.22 -2.60 -1.73
C VAL A 138 -9.79 -3.02 -3.08
N MET A 139 -10.20 -4.29 -3.21
CA MET A 139 -10.78 -4.81 -4.44
C MET A 139 -12.06 -4.09 -4.84
N GLN A 140 -12.91 -3.75 -3.87
CA GLN A 140 -14.14 -3.00 -4.13
C GLN A 140 -13.83 -1.61 -4.70
N VAL A 141 -12.87 -0.90 -4.13
CA VAL A 141 -12.45 0.41 -4.64
C VAL A 141 -11.82 0.29 -6.02
N VAL A 142 -10.92 -0.67 -6.21
CA VAL A 142 -10.25 -0.91 -7.50
C VAL A 142 -11.27 -1.18 -8.60
N ARG A 143 -12.27 -2.03 -8.35
CA ARG A 143 -13.35 -2.32 -9.31
C ARG A 143 -14.18 -1.10 -9.65
N ARG A 144 -14.48 -0.25 -8.68
CA ARG A 144 -15.24 0.99 -8.88
C ARG A 144 -14.56 1.94 -9.87
N TYR A 145 -13.23 1.99 -9.86
CA TYR A 145 -12.43 2.77 -10.80
C TYR A 145 -12.12 2.04 -12.11
N GLY A 146 -12.54 0.79 -12.26
CA GLY A 146 -12.18 -0.02 -13.40
C GLY A 146 -10.70 -0.36 -13.46
N GLY A 147 -10.05 -0.43 -12.30
CA GLY A 147 -8.63 -0.71 -12.15
C GLY A 147 -8.30 -2.18 -12.04
N GLU A 148 -7.05 -2.43 -11.75
CA GLU A 148 -6.49 -3.77 -11.59
C GLU A 148 -5.65 -3.86 -10.32
N ILE A 149 -5.66 -5.03 -9.69
CA ILE A 149 -4.76 -5.38 -8.58
C ILE A 149 -4.04 -6.67 -8.92
N ALA A 150 -2.74 -6.69 -8.68
CA ALA A 150 -1.90 -7.85 -8.87
C ALA A 150 -1.03 -8.09 -7.64
N VAL A 151 -0.60 -9.33 -7.45
CA VAL A 151 0.37 -9.69 -6.42
C VAL A 151 1.49 -10.50 -7.04
N ASP A 152 2.71 -10.13 -6.74
CA ASP A 152 3.93 -10.88 -7.07
C ASP A 152 4.51 -11.46 -5.77
N THR A 153 4.73 -12.75 -5.76
CA THR A 153 5.23 -13.50 -4.60
C THR A 153 6.57 -14.18 -4.88
N ALA A 154 7.23 -13.84 -5.99
CA ALA A 154 8.57 -14.34 -6.30
C ALA A 154 9.60 -13.72 -5.33
N GLY A 155 9.84 -14.39 -4.22
CA GLY A 155 10.68 -13.91 -3.11
C GLY A 155 9.86 -13.12 -2.08
N ASN A 156 9.89 -11.82 -2.16
CA ASN A 156 9.09 -10.92 -1.30
C ASN A 156 7.67 -10.74 -1.89
N THR A 157 6.73 -10.28 -1.09
CA THR A 157 5.38 -9.99 -1.58
C THR A 157 5.28 -8.55 -2.05
N THR A 158 4.80 -8.36 -3.28
CA THR A 158 4.50 -7.02 -3.83
C THR A 158 3.06 -6.98 -4.31
N PHE A 159 2.26 -6.10 -3.72
CA PHE A 159 0.94 -5.75 -4.24
C PHE A 159 1.07 -4.54 -5.15
N SER A 160 0.45 -4.60 -6.32
CA SER A 160 0.40 -3.52 -7.30
C SER A 160 -1.05 -3.20 -7.63
N VAL A 161 -1.42 -1.95 -7.54
CA VAL A 161 -2.75 -1.44 -7.90
C VAL A 161 -2.59 -0.40 -9.00
N ARG A 162 -3.37 -0.55 -10.06
CA ARG A 162 -3.48 0.43 -11.13
C ARG A 162 -4.90 0.95 -11.22
N LEU A 163 -5.05 2.25 -11.14
CA LEU A 163 -6.32 2.93 -11.28
C LEU A 163 -6.25 3.84 -12.51
N PRO A 164 -7.06 3.56 -13.57
CA PRO A 164 -7.05 4.40 -14.75
C PRO A 164 -7.63 5.78 -14.44
N VAL A 165 -7.08 6.82 -15.07
CA VAL A 165 -7.74 8.12 -15.11
C VAL A 165 -9.02 7.94 -15.93
N ARG A 166 -10.17 8.20 -15.31
CA ARG A 166 -11.40 8.37 -16.10
C ARG A 166 -11.23 9.64 -16.92
N ALA A 167 -11.22 9.50 -18.24
CA ALA A 167 -11.50 10.63 -19.10
C ALA A 167 -12.76 11.28 -18.54
N LYS A 168 -12.75 12.60 -18.28
CA LYS A 168 -13.98 13.33 -18.02
C LYS A 168 -14.92 12.94 -19.14
N ALA A 169 -16.06 12.33 -18.80
CA ALA A 169 -17.14 12.23 -19.77
C ALA A 169 -17.37 13.64 -20.25
N GLU A 170 -17.05 13.93 -21.48
CA GLU A 170 -17.44 15.18 -22.11
C GLU A 170 -18.95 15.24 -21.92
N ALA A 171 -19.38 16.20 -21.11
CA ALA A 171 -20.77 16.51 -21.00
C ALA A 171 -21.20 16.97 -22.39
N THR A 172 -21.69 16.05 -23.17
CA THR A 172 -22.42 16.36 -24.38
C THR A 172 -23.68 17.10 -23.93
N GLY A 173 -23.57 18.42 -24.04
CA GLY A 173 -24.69 19.32 -23.80
C GLY A 173 -25.84 19.11 -24.77
#